data_c603150c13f718e1c43aa43b81337bd4
#
_entry.id   c603150c13f718e1c43aa43b81337bd4
#
_cell.length_a   1.000
_cell.length_b   1.000
_cell.length_c   1.000
_cell.angle_alpha   90.00
_cell.angle_beta   90.00
_cell.angle_gamma   90.00
#
_symmetry.space_group_name_H-M   'P 1'
#
loop_
_entity.id
_entity.type
_entity.pdbx_description
1 polymer ?
#
loop_
_entity_poly.entity_id
_entity_poly.type
_entity_poly.pdbx_seq_one_letter_code
_entity_poly.pdbx_strand_id
1 'polypeptide(L)' 'MAREQVTEIVAEMVANVMSIAVAPGEAVAAGDTVVLLESMKMEIPVLIDVPGTVRAVKVAPGDVVQEGDVLVEILH' A
#
# COMPACT_ATOMS: atom_id res chain seq x y z
N MET A 1 20.64 -7.49 18.32
CA MET A 1 19.69 -8.25 17.50
C MET A 1 18.71 -7.31 16.85
N ALA A 2 18.61 -7.34 15.54
CA ALA A 2 17.70 -6.47 14.83
C ALA A 2 16.27 -6.92 15.08
N ARG A 3 15.37 -5.98 15.27
CA ARG A 3 13.94 -6.26 15.37
C ARG A 3 13.27 -5.82 14.07
N GLU A 4 12.56 -6.75 13.49
CA GLU A 4 11.74 -6.44 12.33
C GLU A 4 10.47 -5.76 12.80
N GLN A 5 10.10 -4.70 12.10
CA GLN A 5 8.87 -3.98 12.37
C GLN A 5 8.01 -4.03 11.12
N VAL A 6 6.71 -4.11 11.32
CA VAL A 6 5.75 -4.10 10.22
C VAL A 6 4.98 -2.80 10.28
N THR A 7 4.99 -2.07 9.17
CA THR A 7 4.17 -0.88 9.01
C THR A 7 3.05 -1.21 8.06
N GLU A 8 1.81 -0.95 8.48
CA GLU A 8 0.64 -1.13 7.63
C GLU A 8 0.36 0.15 6.89
N ILE A 9 0.28 0.05 5.57
CA ILE A 9 -0.13 1.16 4.72
C ILE A 9 -1.64 1.02 4.53
N VAL A 10 -2.39 2.00 5.02
CA VAL A 10 -3.84 1.91 5.05
C VAL A 10 -4.47 2.92 4.10
N ALA A 11 -5.70 2.63 3.68
CA ALA A 11 -6.48 3.58 2.91
C ALA A 11 -6.94 4.72 3.83
N GLU A 12 -6.90 5.93 3.32
CA GLU A 12 -7.32 7.11 4.08
C GLU A 12 -8.72 7.57 3.69
N MET A 13 -9.35 6.86 2.75
CA MET A 13 -10.66 7.21 2.25
C MET A 13 -11.31 5.99 1.60
N VAL A 14 -12.61 6.09 1.33
CA VAL A 14 -13.32 5.09 0.53
C VAL A 14 -12.88 5.26 -0.92
N ALA A 15 -12.41 4.17 -1.54
CA ALA A 15 -11.91 4.21 -2.90
C ALA A 15 -11.93 2.83 -3.53
N ASN A 16 -11.71 2.78 -4.83
CA ASN A 16 -11.50 1.54 -5.56
C ASN A 16 -10.01 1.34 -5.80
N VAL A 17 -9.55 0.11 -5.72
CA VAL A 17 -8.17 -0.22 -6.06
C VAL A 17 -8.07 -0.33 -7.58
N MET A 18 -7.31 0.56 -8.20
CA MET A 18 -7.07 0.52 -9.64
C MET A 18 -5.97 -0.47 -9.99
N SER A 19 -4.84 -0.38 -9.30
CA SER A 19 -3.69 -1.24 -9.56
C SER A 19 -2.81 -1.34 -8.34
N ILE A 20 -2.01 -2.41 -8.31
CA ILE A 20 -1.01 -2.65 -7.28
C ILE A 20 0.35 -2.48 -7.95
N ALA A 21 1.17 -1.58 -7.43
CA ALA A 21 2.45 -1.25 -8.03
C ALA A 21 3.62 -2.09 -7.51
N VAL A 22 3.39 -2.88 -6.47
CA VAL A 22 4.44 -3.67 -5.81
C VAL A 22 3.98 -5.09 -5.61
N ALA A 23 4.94 -5.99 -5.35
CA ALA A 23 4.67 -7.40 -5.09
C ALA A 23 5.36 -7.81 -3.80
N PRO A 24 4.84 -8.86 -3.11
CA PRO A 24 5.52 -9.38 -1.92
C PRO A 24 6.97 -9.73 -2.20
N GLY A 25 7.85 -9.35 -1.30
CA GLY A 25 9.29 -9.56 -1.44
C GLY A 25 10.03 -8.43 -2.12
N GLU A 26 9.32 -7.47 -2.69
CA GLU A 26 9.95 -6.37 -3.41
C GLU A 26 10.47 -5.33 -2.43
N ALA A 27 11.68 -4.81 -2.68
CA ALA A 27 12.23 -3.71 -1.90
C ALA A 27 11.62 -2.39 -2.37
N VAL A 28 11.26 -1.54 -1.43
CA VAL A 28 10.64 -0.23 -1.72
C VAL A 28 11.39 0.87 -0.97
N ALA A 29 11.37 2.06 -1.55
CA ALA A 29 11.99 3.24 -0.96
C ALA A 29 10.92 4.27 -0.62
N ALA A 30 11.23 5.16 0.32
CA ALA A 30 10.33 6.25 0.66
C ALA A 30 10.00 7.07 -0.59
N GLY A 31 8.72 7.35 -0.79
CA GLY A 31 8.22 8.06 -1.96
C GLY A 31 7.71 7.15 -3.08
N ASP A 32 7.97 5.85 -2.98
CA ASP A 32 7.46 4.90 -4.00
C ASP A 32 5.94 4.77 -3.89
N THR A 33 5.28 4.62 -5.03
CA THR A 33 3.85 4.31 -5.06
C THR A 33 3.67 2.81 -4.86
N VAL A 34 2.83 2.42 -3.91
CA VAL A 34 2.56 1.01 -3.65
C VAL A 34 1.21 0.56 -4.22
N VAL A 35 0.22 1.43 -4.20
CA VAL A 35 -1.13 1.14 -4.71
C VAL A 35 -1.66 2.42 -5.37
N LEU A 36 -2.40 2.24 -6.46
CA LEU A 36 -3.12 3.34 -7.08
C LEU A 36 -4.60 3.15 -6.81
N LEU A 37 -5.20 4.12 -6.15
CA LEU A 37 -6.63 4.14 -5.85
C LEU A 37 -7.36 5.08 -6.78
N GLU A 38 -8.66 4.88 -6.91
CA GLU A 38 -9.53 5.81 -7.63
C GLU A 38 -10.70 6.18 -6.74
N SER A 39 -10.96 7.47 -6.65
CA SER A 39 -12.12 8.01 -5.95
C SER A 39 -12.59 9.25 -6.70
N MET A 40 -13.90 9.32 -6.96
CA MET A 40 -14.52 10.48 -7.62
C MET A 40 -13.84 10.83 -8.94
N LYS A 41 -13.49 9.81 -9.73
CA LYS A 41 -12.82 9.94 -11.04
C LYS A 41 -11.41 10.54 -10.94
N MET A 42 -10.81 10.50 -9.76
CA MET A 42 -9.43 10.94 -9.55
C MET A 42 -8.56 9.75 -9.20
N GLU A 43 -7.36 9.75 -9.75
CA GLU A 43 -6.36 8.75 -9.39
C GLU A 43 -5.58 9.23 -8.19
N ILE A 44 -5.47 8.38 -7.18
CA ILE A 44 -4.84 8.75 -5.92
C ILE A 44 -3.74 7.74 -5.64
N PRO A 45 -2.47 8.12 -5.87
CA PRO A 45 -1.36 7.22 -5.54
C PRO A 45 -1.18 7.15 -4.03
N VAL A 46 -0.99 5.94 -3.51
CA VAL A 46 -0.64 5.73 -2.12
C VAL A 46 0.86 5.53 -2.07
N LEU A 47 1.54 6.45 -1.39
CA LEU A 47 2.98 6.46 -1.30
C LEU A 47 3.44 5.88 0.01
N ILE A 48 4.58 5.19 -0.02
CA ILE A 48 5.21 4.74 1.20
C ILE A 48 6.12 5.85 1.73
N ASP A 49 6.18 6.01 3.04
CA ASP A 49 7.02 7.02 3.68
C ASP A 49 8.22 6.42 4.42
N VAL A 50 8.33 5.09 4.46
CA VAL A 50 9.49 4.40 5.05
C VAL A 50 10.02 3.37 4.06
N PRO A 51 11.34 3.22 3.94
CA PRO A 51 11.89 2.16 3.09
C PRO A 51 11.72 0.81 3.77
N GLY A 52 11.67 -0.24 2.97
CA GLY A 52 11.55 -1.59 3.51
C GLY A 52 11.30 -2.61 2.42
N THR A 53 10.74 -3.75 2.82
CA THR A 53 10.38 -4.82 1.90
C THR A 53 8.89 -5.10 2.03
N VAL A 54 8.22 -5.27 0.90
CA VAL A 54 6.80 -5.60 0.90
C VAL A 54 6.63 -6.99 1.50
N ARG A 55 5.92 -7.06 2.63
CA ARG A 55 5.63 -8.31 3.30
C ARG A 55 4.40 -8.97 2.71
N ALA A 56 3.35 -8.20 2.50
CA ALA A 56 2.09 -8.71 1.99
C ALA A 56 1.31 -7.60 1.30
N VAL A 57 0.57 -7.97 0.28
CA VAL A 57 -0.40 -7.10 -0.39
C VAL A 57 -1.77 -7.62 -0.01
N LYS A 58 -2.58 -6.79 0.64
CA LYS A 58 -3.84 -7.22 1.25
C LYS A 58 -5.06 -6.96 0.38
N VAL A 59 -4.87 -6.33 -0.77
CA VAL A 59 -5.97 -5.97 -1.68
C VAL A 59 -5.61 -6.40 -3.10
N ALA A 60 -6.62 -6.40 -3.96
CA ALA A 60 -6.47 -6.74 -5.36
C ALA A 60 -7.13 -5.66 -6.22
N PRO A 61 -6.71 -5.51 -7.48
CA PRO A 61 -7.39 -4.57 -8.38
C PRO A 61 -8.88 -4.87 -8.45
N GLY A 62 -9.68 -3.84 -8.37
CA GLY A 62 -11.14 -3.96 -8.36
C GLY A 62 -11.76 -3.98 -6.98
N ASP A 63 -10.97 -4.16 -5.93
CA ASP A 63 -11.50 -4.13 -4.57
C ASP A 63 -11.96 -2.73 -4.19
N VAL A 64 -13.00 -2.66 -3.37
CA VAL A 64 -13.42 -1.42 -2.73
C VAL A 64 -12.84 -1.41 -1.32
N VAL A 65 -12.17 -0.33 -0.96
CA VAL A 65 -11.57 -0.18 0.36
C VAL A 65 -12.23 0.98 1.10
N GLN A 66 -12.14 0.93 2.42
CA GLN A 66 -12.66 1.97 3.31
C GLN A 66 -11.52 2.53 4.13
N GLU A 67 -11.73 3.68 4.72
CA GLU A 67 -10.74 4.29 5.61
C GLU A 67 -10.31 3.28 6.68
N GLY A 68 -9.00 3.11 6.80
CA GLY A 68 -8.41 2.18 7.77
C GLY A 68 -8.13 0.79 7.23
N ASP A 69 -8.65 0.44 6.05
CA ASP A 69 -8.35 -0.87 5.48
C ASP A 69 -6.87 -0.97 5.11
N VAL A 70 -6.25 -2.09 5.46
CA VAL A 70 -4.83 -2.30 5.19
C VAL A 70 -4.67 -2.65 3.71
N LEU A 71 -3.81 -1.91 3.03
CA LEU A 71 -3.52 -2.11 1.62
C LEU A 71 -2.28 -3.00 1.45
N VAL A 72 -1.20 -2.64 2.14
CA VAL A 72 0.09 -3.30 2.00
C VAL A 72 0.75 -3.31 3.37
N GLU A 73 1.50 -4.37 3.66
CA GLU A 73 2.34 -4.45 4.86
C GLU A 73 3.79 -4.34 4.46
N ILE A 74 4.54 -3.48 5.13
CA ILE A 74 5.96 -3.23 4.85
C ILE A 74 6.77 -3.69 6.05
N LEU A 75 7.77 -4.52 5.78
CA LEU A 75 8.71 -5.01 6.77
C LEU A 75 9.97 -4.14 6.74
N HIS A 76 10.36 -3.65 7.89
CA HIS A 76 11.55 -2.79 7.98
C HIS A 76 12.27 -2.87 9.31
#